data_de08272a7b11682b3d1415777ec8cc0b
#
_entry.id   de08272a7b11682b3d1415777ec8cc0b
#
_cell.length_a   1.000
_cell.length_b   1.000
_cell.length_c   1.000
_cell.angle_alpha   90.00
_cell.angle_beta   90.00
_cell.angle_gamma   90.00
#
_symmetry.space_group_name_H-M   'P 1'
#
loop_
_entity.id
_entity.type
_entity.pdbx_description
1 polymer ?
#
loop_
_entity_poly.entity_id
_entity_poly.type
_entity_poly.pdbx_seq_one_letter_code
_entity_poly.pdbx_strand_id
1 'polypeptide(L)'
;MTKPLRYALLALAVTAFAAGATQAQKSNKASMQCGDNYGDRRLAGHCEIKEQTLPAGGAITVDGKQNGGISIKGWDRNEILVRAKVETRAPTQSEAEALVQQVRIDTGGLNIHAEGPASRDDYQWYVSFEVFVPRASDLSLMAHNGGISISDVGGKIKFETMNGGVSLRRVSGAVTGSTTNGGVHVELAGPRWEGEMLNVTTTNGGVNLVMPDNYSAHIETSTVNGNVASDFPLNVQKTDRGRLPKEISVDLGSGGPTIRATTTNGGVHLSKASAM
;
A
#
# COMPACT_ATOMS: atom_id res chain seq x y z
N MET A 1 -0.44 -22.03 89.30
CA MET A 1 -1.28 -21.05 88.54
C MET A 1 -0.51 -20.62 87.31
N THR A 2 -0.71 -21.32 86.22
CA THR A 2 0.05 -21.14 84.94
C THR A 2 -0.89 -20.54 83.90
N LYS A 3 -0.55 -19.38 83.42
CA LYS A 3 -1.24 -18.70 82.27
C LYS A 3 -0.81 -19.28 80.94
N PRO A 4 -1.67 -19.59 79.99
CA PRO A 4 -1.24 -20.00 78.65
C PRO A 4 -0.93 -18.79 77.76
N LEU A 5 0.15 -18.91 77.05
CA LEU A 5 0.69 -17.96 76.01
C LEU A 5 -0.12 -18.19 74.71
N ARG A 6 -0.78 -17.13 74.21
CA ARG A 6 -1.46 -17.17 72.90
C ARG A 6 -0.49 -16.77 71.80
N TYR A 7 -0.18 -17.68 70.92
CA TYR A 7 0.55 -17.39 69.67
C TYR A 7 -0.45 -16.88 68.64
N ALA A 8 -0.22 -15.64 68.16
CA ALA A 8 -0.93 -15.09 67.01
C ALA A 8 -0.19 -15.51 65.73
N LEU A 9 -0.86 -16.29 64.92
CA LEU A 9 -0.38 -16.64 63.58
C LEU A 9 -0.63 -15.45 62.60
N LEU A 10 0.41 -14.83 62.12
CA LEU A 10 0.38 -13.83 61.08
C LEU A 10 0.32 -14.59 59.71
N ALA A 11 -0.80 -14.55 59.05
CA ALA A 11 -0.92 -15.07 57.68
C ALA A 11 -0.33 -14.04 56.68
N LEU A 12 0.76 -14.38 56.04
CA LEU A 12 1.36 -13.58 54.96
C LEU A 12 0.60 -13.91 53.66
N ALA A 13 -0.21 -12.97 53.19
CA ALA A 13 -0.83 -13.07 51.86
C ALA A 13 0.20 -12.71 50.77
N VAL A 14 0.66 -13.71 50.03
CA VAL A 14 1.47 -13.54 48.86
C VAL A 14 0.54 -13.22 47.69
N THR A 15 0.49 -11.95 47.27
CA THR A 15 -0.15 -11.53 46.03
C THR A 15 0.77 -11.86 44.84
N ALA A 16 0.42 -12.92 44.12
CA ALA A 16 1.08 -13.23 42.85
C ALA A 16 0.66 -12.19 41.79
N PHE A 17 1.56 -11.29 41.39
CA PHE A 17 1.42 -10.49 40.21
C PHE A 17 1.60 -11.40 38.98
N ALA A 18 0.49 -11.71 38.31
CA ALA A 18 0.51 -12.33 36.99
C ALA A 18 1.05 -11.28 36.00
N ALA A 19 2.32 -11.42 35.64
CA ALA A 19 2.87 -10.70 34.49
C ALA A 19 2.17 -11.22 33.23
N GLY A 20 1.22 -10.45 32.73
CA GLY A 20 0.60 -10.69 31.43
C GLY A 20 1.67 -10.57 30.36
N ALA A 21 2.14 -11.70 29.82
CA ALA A 21 2.93 -11.73 28.63
C ALA A 21 2.06 -11.25 27.47
N THR A 22 2.23 -10.00 27.06
CA THR A 22 1.73 -9.49 25.80
C THR A 22 2.40 -10.32 24.69
N GLN A 23 1.66 -11.29 24.15
CA GLN A 23 2.04 -11.96 22.92
C GLN A 23 2.06 -10.90 21.81
N ALA A 24 3.25 -10.47 21.44
CA ALA A 24 3.46 -9.71 20.23
C ALA A 24 2.93 -10.58 19.07
N GLN A 25 1.79 -10.19 18.50
CA GLN A 25 1.28 -10.77 17.28
C GLN A 25 2.37 -10.64 16.22
N LYS A 26 3.00 -11.76 15.88
CA LYS A 26 3.86 -11.88 14.72
C LYS A 26 2.99 -11.57 13.50
N SER A 27 3.02 -10.34 13.02
CA SER A 27 2.48 -10.01 11.72
C SER A 27 3.36 -10.72 10.69
N ASN A 28 2.85 -11.82 10.16
CA ASN A 28 3.49 -12.62 9.10
C ASN A 28 3.33 -11.88 7.76
N LYS A 29 3.91 -10.68 7.66
CA LYS A 29 4.00 -9.92 6.41
C LYS A 29 5.45 -10.01 5.96
N ALA A 30 5.66 -10.54 4.74
CA ALA A 30 6.96 -10.48 4.09
C ALA A 30 7.42 -9.01 4.11
N SER A 31 8.37 -8.71 4.99
CA SER A 31 8.99 -7.41 5.06
C SER A 31 9.94 -7.26 3.88
N MET A 32 10.15 -6.04 3.41
CA MET A 32 11.17 -5.74 2.41
C MET A 32 12.51 -6.33 2.85
N GLN A 33 13.13 -7.14 1.99
CA GLN A 33 14.40 -7.81 2.27
C GLN A 33 15.33 -7.68 1.06
N CYS A 34 16.63 -7.70 1.32
CA CYS A 34 17.62 -7.94 0.28
C CYS A 34 17.62 -9.42 -0.08
N GLY A 35 17.55 -9.74 -1.37
CA GLY A 35 17.76 -11.09 -1.88
C GLY A 35 19.26 -11.40 -2.05
N ASP A 36 19.57 -12.60 -2.51
CA ASP A 36 20.97 -13.06 -2.59
C ASP A 36 21.66 -12.70 -3.91
N ASN A 37 20.95 -12.13 -4.90
CA ASN A 37 21.53 -11.94 -6.24
C ASN A 37 20.99 -10.68 -6.93
N TYR A 38 21.73 -9.58 -6.82
CA TYR A 38 21.41 -8.28 -7.44
C TYR A 38 22.24 -7.97 -8.69
N GLY A 39 23.26 -8.75 -8.96
CA GLY A 39 24.11 -8.64 -10.13
C GLY A 39 23.51 -9.30 -11.37
N ASP A 40 24.08 -9.02 -12.50
CA ASP A 40 23.89 -9.78 -13.76
C ASP A 40 25.23 -10.33 -14.25
N ARG A 41 25.26 -10.88 -15.48
CA ARG A 41 26.48 -11.45 -16.02
C ARG A 41 27.65 -10.47 -16.19
N ARG A 42 27.39 -9.15 -16.16
CA ARG A 42 28.38 -8.10 -16.42
C ARG A 42 28.64 -7.21 -15.21
N LEU A 43 27.65 -7.04 -14.34
CA LEU A 43 27.72 -6.13 -13.21
C LEU A 43 27.51 -6.87 -11.90
N ALA A 44 28.36 -6.59 -10.94
CA ALA A 44 28.15 -6.98 -9.56
C ALA A 44 27.02 -6.14 -8.93
N GLY A 45 26.28 -6.73 -8.01
CA GLY A 45 25.18 -6.04 -7.35
C GLY A 45 25.30 -6.05 -5.85
N HIS A 46 24.85 -4.98 -5.22
CA HIS A 46 24.75 -4.88 -3.76
C HIS A 46 23.39 -4.32 -3.35
N CYS A 47 22.93 -4.68 -2.15
CA CYS A 47 21.68 -4.20 -1.60
C CYS A 47 21.84 -3.87 -0.13
N GLU A 48 21.24 -2.77 0.27
CA GLU A 48 21.16 -2.33 1.67
C GLU A 48 19.77 -1.80 1.97
N ILE A 49 19.26 -2.07 3.18
CA ILE A 49 18.04 -1.46 3.68
C ILE A 49 18.39 -0.34 4.65
N LYS A 50 18.01 0.88 4.30
CA LYS A 50 18.15 2.07 5.17
C LYS A 50 16.82 2.33 5.85
N GLU A 51 16.84 2.48 7.18
CA GLU A 51 15.63 2.70 7.98
C GLU A 51 15.71 4.04 8.71
N GLN A 52 14.60 4.75 8.77
CA GLN A 52 14.47 6.01 9.51
C GLN A 52 13.07 6.12 10.09
N THR A 53 12.97 6.49 11.35
CA THR A 53 11.70 6.80 12.02
C THR A 53 11.53 8.32 12.11
N LEU A 54 10.34 8.80 11.74
CA LEU A 54 9.97 10.20 11.73
C LEU A 54 8.74 10.41 12.63
N PRO A 55 8.57 11.59 13.22
CA PRO A 55 7.34 11.94 13.91
C PRO A 55 6.17 12.00 12.90
N ALA A 56 5.00 11.53 13.31
CA ALA A 56 3.79 11.73 12.52
C ALA A 56 3.36 13.19 12.54
N GLY A 57 2.82 13.68 11.42
CA GLY A 57 2.26 15.03 11.30
C GLY A 57 2.33 15.56 9.87
N GLY A 58 1.21 16.10 9.37
CA GLY A 58 1.14 16.67 8.03
C GLY A 58 0.97 15.62 6.91
N ALA A 59 0.96 16.12 5.68
CA ALA A 59 0.88 15.29 4.48
C ALA A 59 2.24 14.66 4.16
N ILE A 60 2.22 13.39 3.77
CA ILE A 60 3.41 12.60 3.45
C ILE A 60 3.53 12.48 1.93
N THR A 61 4.66 12.92 1.38
CA THR A 61 4.97 12.74 -0.03
C THR A 61 6.04 11.66 -0.18
N VAL A 62 5.83 10.70 -1.08
CA VAL A 62 6.85 9.70 -1.44
C VAL A 62 7.06 9.72 -2.95
N ASP A 63 8.30 9.97 -3.36
CA ASP A 63 8.69 9.98 -4.77
C ASP A 63 9.70 8.85 -5.05
N GLY A 64 9.24 7.81 -5.74
CA GLY A 64 10.05 6.67 -6.19
C GLY A 64 11.03 6.99 -7.30
N LYS A 65 11.01 8.23 -7.82
CA LYS A 65 11.84 8.68 -8.94
C LYS A 65 11.71 7.75 -10.16
N GLN A 66 12.81 7.52 -10.87
CA GLN A 66 12.83 6.78 -12.13
C GLN A 66 12.50 5.29 -11.98
N ASN A 67 13.04 4.63 -10.94
CA ASN A 67 13.01 3.18 -10.85
C ASN A 67 12.79 2.71 -9.40
N GLY A 68 11.67 3.08 -8.79
CA GLY A 68 11.37 2.67 -7.43
C GLY A 68 9.89 2.40 -7.21
N GLY A 69 9.59 1.25 -6.60
CA GLY A 69 8.25 0.93 -6.13
C GLY A 69 7.97 1.57 -4.77
N ILE A 70 6.69 1.84 -4.50
CA ILE A 70 6.22 2.43 -3.25
C ILE A 70 5.20 1.51 -2.60
N SER A 71 5.45 1.15 -1.35
CA SER A 71 4.52 0.38 -0.52
C SER A 71 4.20 1.16 0.74
N ILE A 72 2.94 1.55 0.91
CA ILE A 72 2.46 2.23 2.12
C ILE A 72 1.60 1.25 2.93
N LYS A 73 1.84 1.21 4.23
CA LYS A 73 1.10 0.36 5.18
C LYS A 73 0.65 1.17 6.38
N GLY A 74 -0.65 1.22 6.62
CA GLY A 74 -1.21 1.82 7.83
C GLY A 74 -0.94 0.96 9.07
N TRP A 75 -0.58 1.59 10.19
CA TRP A 75 -0.38 0.94 11.48
C TRP A 75 -0.96 1.74 12.65
N ASP A 76 -0.97 1.13 13.83
CA ASP A 76 -1.55 1.74 15.03
C ASP A 76 -0.51 2.48 15.89
N ARG A 77 0.50 3.14 15.23
CA ARG A 77 1.51 3.95 15.89
C ARG A 77 1.43 5.38 15.41
N ASN A 78 1.79 6.34 16.27
CA ASN A 78 1.84 7.77 15.94
C ASN A 78 3.26 8.17 15.49
N GLU A 79 3.82 7.42 14.57
CA GLU A 79 5.14 7.63 13.96
C GLU A 79 5.12 7.12 12.52
N ILE A 80 6.09 7.53 11.72
CA ILE A 80 6.31 7.07 10.35
C ILE A 80 7.62 6.29 10.34
N LEU A 81 7.60 5.04 9.88
CA LEU A 81 8.81 4.27 9.61
C LEU A 81 9.05 4.20 8.11
N VAL A 82 10.15 4.77 7.66
CA VAL A 82 10.62 4.71 6.28
C VAL A 82 11.67 3.60 6.17
N ARG A 83 11.44 2.65 5.29
CA ARG A 83 12.39 1.61 4.91
C ARG A 83 12.69 1.76 3.42
N ALA A 84 13.93 2.05 3.10
CA ALA A 84 14.39 2.24 1.73
C ALA A 84 15.33 1.09 1.35
N LYS A 85 14.91 0.26 0.41
CA LYS A 85 15.77 -0.76 -0.18
C LYS A 85 16.57 -0.13 -1.31
N VAL A 86 17.85 0.06 -1.07
CA VAL A 86 18.81 0.60 -2.05
C VAL A 86 19.52 -0.56 -2.73
N GLU A 87 19.34 -0.69 -4.01
CA GLU A 87 19.98 -1.68 -4.87
C GLU A 87 20.94 -0.98 -5.81
N THR A 88 22.17 -1.46 -5.88
CA THR A 88 23.22 -0.88 -6.73
C THR A 88 23.84 -1.92 -7.65
N ARG A 89 24.33 -1.47 -8.81
CA ARG A 89 25.07 -2.28 -9.78
C ARG A 89 26.30 -1.53 -10.26
N ALA A 90 27.44 -2.21 -10.27
CA ALA A 90 28.72 -1.66 -10.71
C ALA A 90 29.61 -2.76 -11.30
N PRO A 91 30.71 -2.42 -12.00
CA PRO A 91 31.62 -3.41 -12.59
C PRO A 91 32.19 -4.40 -11.59
N THR A 92 32.44 -3.97 -10.35
CA THR A 92 32.98 -4.80 -9.27
C THR A 92 32.10 -4.75 -8.02
N GLN A 93 32.21 -5.76 -7.17
CA GLN A 93 31.51 -5.84 -5.89
C GLN A 93 31.85 -4.64 -5.00
N SER A 94 33.11 -4.28 -4.90
CA SER A 94 33.55 -3.13 -4.08
C SER A 94 32.99 -1.79 -4.56
N GLU A 95 32.84 -1.61 -5.89
CA GLU A 95 32.24 -0.42 -6.46
C GLU A 95 30.71 -0.38 -6.21
N ALA A 96 30.03 -1.54 -6.28
CA ALA A 96 28.61 -1.62 -5.96
C ALA A 96 28.34 -1.28 -4.48
N GLU A 97 29.20 -1.75 -3.56
CA GLU A 97 29.17 -1.42 -2.14
C GLU A 97 29.51 0.06 -1.89
N ALA A 98 30.47 0.62 -2.59
CA ALA A 98 30.80 2.04 -2.48
C ALA A 98 29.68 2.95 -3.04
N LEU A 99 28.97 2.50 -4.09
CA LEU A 99 27.88 3.24 -4.70
C LEU A 99 26.67 3.35 -3.75
N VAL A 100 26.34 2.29 -2.97
CA VAL A 100 25.22 2.33 -2.03
C VAL A 100 25.41 3.39 -0.94
N GLN A 101 26.65 3.67 -0.56
CA GLN A 101 26.96 4.71 0.43
C GLN A 101 26.75 6.14 -0.12
N GLN A 102 26.76 6.31 -1.41
CA GLN A 102 26.53 7.61 -2.07
C GLN A 102 25.03 7.90 -2.24
N VAL A 103 24.16 6.90 -2.11
CA VAL A 103 22.70 7.09 -2.18
C VAL A 103 22.17 7.48 -0.80
N ARG A 104 21.59 8.67 -0.71
CA ARG A 104 20.97 9.22 0.50
C ARG A 104 19.45 9.14 0.39
N ILE A 105 18.80 8.94 1.52
CA ILE A 105 17.34 9.04 1.65
C ILE A 105 17.03 10.37 2.31
N ASP A 106 16.41 11.26 1.57
CA ASP A 106 15.91 12.53 2.10
C ASP A 106 14.48 12.34 2.60
N THR A 107 14.20 12.89 3.77
CA THR A 107 12.90 12.83 4.44
C THR A 107 12.46 14.20 4.96
N GLY A 108 13.13 15.26 4.52
CA GLY A 108 12.89 16.64 4.94
C GLY A 108 11.44 17.07 4.68
N GLY A 109 10.75 17.61 5.69
CA GLY A 109 9.37 18.04 5.58
C GLY A 109 8.38 16.94 5.20
N LEU A 110 8.67 15.66 5.54
CA LEU A 110 7.90 14.47 5.13
C LEU A 110 7.85 14.26 3.60
N ASN A 111 8.81 14.81 2.88
CA ASN A 111 9.02 14.57 1.46
C ASN A 111 10.11 13.49 1.29
N ILE A 112 9.68 12.25 1.11
CA ILE A 112 10.52 11.06 1.12
C ILE A 112 10.97 10.75 -0.30
N HIS A 113 12.27 10.82 -0.58
CA HIS A 113 12.86 10.47 -1.86
C HIS A 113 14.32 10.05 -1.72
N ALA A 114 14.88 9.50 -2.77
CA ALA A 114 16.29 9.15 -2.82
C ALA A 114 17.08 10.14 -3.68
N GLU A 115 18.31 10.44 -3.27
CA GLU A 115 19.30 11.21 -4.01
C GLU A 115 20.59 10.42 -4.11
N GLY A 116 21.26 10.52 -5.27
CA GLY A 116 22.50 9.82 -5.53
C GLY A 116 23.21 10.35 -6.77
N PRO A 117 24.36 9.78 -7.12
CA PRO A 117 25.08 10.17 -8.33
C PRO A 117 24.27 9.87 -9.59
N ALA A 118 24.60 10.54 -10.69
CA ALA A 118 23.99 10.26 -11.97
C ALA A 118 24.25 8.79 -12.39
N SER A 119 23.19 8.06 -12.68
CA SER A 119 23.29 6.68 -13.21
C SER A 119 23.95 6.69 -14.58
N ARG A 120 24.79 5.67 -14.84
CA ARG A 120 25.46 5.40 -16.11
C ARG A 120 25.25 3.92 -16.44
N ASP A 121 25.58 3.49 -17.63
CA ASP A 121 25.40 2.09 -18.06
C ASP A 121 26.05 1.08 -17.11
N ASP A 122 27.24 1.43 -16.56
CA ASP A 122 27.99 0.57 -15.65
C ASP A 122 27.78 0.86 -14.16
N TYR A 123 27.10 1.96 -13.81
CA TYR A 123 26.83 2.38 -12.44
C TYR A 123 25.36 2.76 -12.29
N GLN A 124 24.59 1.88 -11.70
CA GLN A 124 23.14 2.01 -11.56
C GLN A 124 22.73 1.87 -10.12
N TRP A 125 21.71 2.61 -9.72
CA TRP A 125 21.09 2.44 -8.42
C TRP A 125 19.58 2.61 -8.53
N TYR A 126 18.87 1.90 -7.65
CA TYR A 126 17.40 1.87 -7.56
C TYR A 126 17.01 1.91 -6.11
N VAL A 127 15.93 2.60 -5.77
CA VAL A 127 15.42 2.64 -4.40
C VAL A 127 13.92 2.36 -4.40
N SER A 128 13.52 1.32 -3.69
CA SER A 128 12.12 1.04 -3.40
C SER A 128 11.80 1.39 -1.96
N PHE A 129 10.63 1.97 -1.74
CA PHE A 129 10.19 2.42 -0.42
C PHE A 129 9.11 1.53 0.15
N GLU A 130 9.25 1.15 1.42
CA GLU A 130 8.20 0.61 2.27
C GLU A 130 8.02 1.57 3.44
N VAL A 131 6.86 2.25 3.49
CA VAL A 131 6.60 3.28 4.49
C VAL A 131 5.41 2.87 5.34
N PHE A 132 5.61 2.79 6.64
CA PHE A 132 4.54 2.57 7.59
C PHE A 132 4.09 3.93 8.13
N VAL A 133 2.78 4.17 8.09
CA VAL A 133 2.17 5.47 8.45
C VAL A 133 1.00 5.24 9.42
N PRO A 134 0.63 6.22 10.26
CA PRO A 134 -0.65 6.15 10.98
C PRO A 134 -1.80 5.85 10.02
N ARG A 135 -2.82 5.09 10.48
CA ARG A 135 -3.98 4.74 9.63
C ARG A 135 -4.70 5.94 9.05
N ALA A 136 -4.72 7.06 9.77
CA ALA A 136 -5.24 8.33 9.28
C ALA A 136 -4.07 9.20 8.80
N SER A 137 -3.79 9.17 7.48
CA SER A 137 -2.68 9.90 6.88
C SER A 137 -3.03 10.40 5.49
N ASP A 138 -2.68 11.65 5.21
CA ASP A 138 -2.75 12.22 3.86
C ASP A 138 -1.48 11.87 3.09
N LEU A 139 -1.66 11.35 1.85
CA LEU A 139 -0.58 10.80 1.04
C LEU A 139 -0.53 11.42 -0.35
N SER A 140 0.69 11.71 -0.84
CA SER A 140 0.96 12.05 -2.23
C SER A 140 2.10 11.15 -2.75
N LEU A 141 1.79 10.23 -3.66
CA LEU A 141 2.73 9.20 -4.10
C LEU A 141 3.00 9.32 -5.60
N MET A 142 4.26 9.34 -5.98
CA MET A 142 4.69 9.39 -7.37
C MET A 142 5.73 8.33 -7.66
N ALA A 143 5.56 7.59 -8.76
CA ALA A 143 6.54 6.65 -9.27
C ALA A 143 6.61 6.73 -10.80
N HIS A 144 7.79 6.47 -11.39
CA HIS A 144 7.89 6.40 -12.85
C HIS A 144 7.89 4.94 -13.34
N ASN A 145 8.90 4.18 -12.99
CA ASN A 145 8.97 2.74 -13.29
C ASN A 145 8.86 1.94 -11.99
N GLY A 146 7.68 1.90 -11.41
CA GLY A 146 7.46 1.18 -10.17
C GLY A 146 5.99 1.12 -9.79
N GLY A 147 5.57 0.02 -9.20
CA GLY A 147 4.22 -0.14 -8.69
C GLY A 147 3.98 0.65 -7.40
N ILE A 148 2.73 0.99 -7.16
CA ILE A 148 2.27 1.62 -5.92
C ILE A 148 1.31 0.68 -5.20
N SER A 149 1.60 0.37 -3.94
CA SER A 149 0.73 -0.42 -3.08
C SER A 149 0.38 0.36 -1.83
N ILE A 150 -0.91 0.47 -1.50
CA ILE A 150 -1.39 1.17 -0.31
C ILE A 150 -2.34 0.22 0.43
N SER A 151 -2.11 0.04 1.73
CA SER A 151 -2.96 -0.82 2.56
C SER A 151 -3.25 -0.21 3.93
N ASP A 152 -4.49 -0.36 4.39
CA ASP A 152 -4.92 -0.02 5.75
C ASP A 152 -4.77 1.48 6.10
N VAL A 153 -4.97 2.38 5.12
CA VAL A 153 -4.84 3.84 5.29
C VAL A 153 -6.10 4.54 4.84
N GLY A 154 -6.56 5.49 5.64
CA GLY A 154 -7.63 6.45 5.32
C GLY A 154 -7.12 7.88 5.35
N GLY A 155 -7.67 8.75 4.48
CA GLY A 155 -7.30 10.17 4.38
C GLY A 155 -7.43 10.71 2.96
N LYS A 156 -6.78 11.83 2.69
CA LYS A 156 -6.66 12.35 1.34
C LYS A 156 -5.48 11.68 0.66
N ILE A 157 -5.75 10.73 -0.25
CA ILE A 157 -4.73 9.93 -0.92
C ILE A 157 -4.68 10.27 -2.40
N LYS A 158 -3.53 10.73 -2.87
CA LYS A 158 -3.24 10.95 -4.28
C LYS A 158 -2.06 10.07 -4.70
N PHE A 159 -2.17 9.41 -5.85
CA PHE A 159 -1.08 8.61 -6.41
C PHE A 159 -1.02 8.70 -7.92
N GLU A 160 0.21 8.60 -8.45
CA GLU A 160 0.46 8.57 -9.89
C GLU A 160 1.66 7.66 -10.18
N THR A 161 1.52 6.79 -11.18
CA THR A 161 2.66 6.03 -11.70
C THR A 161 2.59 5.96 -13.24
N MET A 162 3.75 5.94 -13.90
CA MET A 162 3.77 5.81 -15.36
C MET A 162 3.81 4.34 -15.79
N ASN A 163 4.74 3.56 -15.27
CA ASN A 163 4.94 2.16 -15.63
C ASN A 163 4.92 1.29 -14.39
N GLY A 164 3.72 1.00 -13.90
CA GLY A 164 3.56 0.15 -12.73
C GLY A 164 2.09 -0.13 -12.40
N GLY A 165 1.84 -1.28 -11.83
CA GLY A 165 0.52 -1.61 -11.30
C GLY A 165 0.24 -0.87 -9.99
N VAL A 166 -1.04 -0.64 -9.72
CA VAL A 166 -1.51 -0.05 -8.47
C VAL A 166 -2.34 -1.07 -7.70
N SER A 167 -2.06 -1.22 -6.41
CA SER A 167 -2.83 -2.09 -5.52
C SER A 167 -3.30 -1.31 -4.29
N LEU A 168 -4.60 -1.16 -4.14
CA LEU A 168 -5.24 -0.50 -3.01
C LEU A 168 -6.00 -1.55 -2.19
N ARG A 169 -5.73 -1.64 -0.89
CA ARG A 169 -6.39 -2.60 -0.01
C ARG A 169 -6.87 -1.93 1.26
N ARG A 170 -8.16 -2.01 1.55
CA ARG A 170 -8.77 -1.43 2.75
C ARG A 170 -8.35 0.02 2.98
N VAL A 171 -8.43 0.81 1.90
CA VAL A 171 -8.24 2.26 1.92
C VAL A 171 -9.59 2.95 2.08
N SER A 172 -9.58 4.18 2.58
CA SER A 172 -10.79 5.00 2.80
C SER A 172 -10.49 6.50 2.64
N GLY A 173 -11.51 7.34 2.67
CA GLY A 173 -11.36 8.80 2.58
C GLY A 173 -11.60 9.36 1.18
N ALA A 174 -10.76 10.30 0.74
CA ALA A 174 -10.77 10.88 -0.60
C ALA A 174 -9.58 10.32 -1.40
N VAL A 175 -9.81 9.29 -2.20
CA VAL A 175 -8.75 8.57 -2.91
C VAL A 175 -8.83 8.84 -4.40
N THR A 176 -7.75 9.38 -4.98
CA THR A 176 -7.66 9.67 -6.41
C THR A 176 -6.28 9.27 -6.94
N GLY A 177 -6.24 8.61 -8.09
CA GLY A 177 -4.97 8.35 -8.73
C GLY A 177 -5.03 7.61 -10.05
N SER A 178 -3.88 7.51 -10.68
CA SER A 178 -3.76 6.98 -12.03
C SER A 178 -2.49 6.19 -12.26
N THR A 179 -2.55 5.30 -13.25
CA THR A 179 -1.39 4.70 -13.88
C THR A 179 -1.50 4.82 -15.40
N THR A 180 -0.36 5.01 -16.09
CA THR A 180 -0.39 4.99 -17.56
C THR A 180 -0.30 3.57 -18.09
N ASN A 181 0.68 2.80 -17.65
CA ASN A 181 0.93 1.43 -18.11
C ASN A 181 0.94 0.47 -16.92
N GLY A 182 -0.24 -0.02 -16.57
CA GLY A 182 -0.40 -0.97 -15.47
C GLY A 182 -1.86 -1.19 -15.12
N GLY A 183 -2.14 -2.31 -14.48
CA GLY A 183 -3.47 -2.58 -13.93
C GLY A 183 -3.68 -1.88 -12.59
N VAL A 184 -4.93 -1.61 -12.27
CA VAL A 184 -5.36 -1.13 -10.96
C VAL A 184 -6.19 -2.22 -10.29
N HIS A 185 -5.76 -2.64 -9.12
CA HIS A 185 -6.47 -3.60 -8.28
C HIS A 185 -6.90 -2.92 -6.99
N VAL A 186 -8.18 -2.92 -6.69
CA VAL A 186 -8.75 -2.33 -5.49
C VAL A 186 -9.53 -3.38 -4.72
N GLU A 187 -9.15 -3.60 -3.48
CA GLU A 187 -9.87 -4.46 -2.53
C GLU A 187 -10.53 -3.58 -1.47
N LEU A 188 -11.86 -3.49 -1.57
CA LEU A 188 -12.68 -2.74 -0.65
C LEU A 188 -13.08 -3.59 0.56
N ALA A 189 -13.32 -2.94 1.68
CA ALA A 189 -13.72 -3.58 2.93
C ALA A 189 -14.98 -2.93 3.49
N GLY A 190 -15.63 -3.62 4.43
CA GLY A 190 -16.87 -3.14 5.03
C GLY A 190 -18.07 -3.19 4.10
N PRO A 191 -19.22 -2.66 4.52
CA PRO A 191 -20.46 -2.70 3.74
C PRO A 191 -20.59 -1.55 2.73
N ARG A 192 -19.74 -0.52 2.80
CA ARG A 192 -19.76 0.67 1.93
C ARG A 192 -18.44 1.41 1.97
N TRP A 193 -18.24 2.36 1.05
CA TRP A 193 -17.09 3.25 1.08
C TRP A 193 -17.15 4.18 2.31
N GLU A 194 -16.06 4.22 3.06
CA GLU A 194 -15.90 5.13 4.19
C GLU A 194 -15.09 6.34 3.76
N GLY A 195 -15.77 7.41 3.36
CA GLY A 195 -15.14 8.65 2.93
C GLY A 195 -15.88 9.33 1.79
N GLU A 196 -15.19 10.25 1.13
CA GLU A 196 -15.78 11.13 0.12
C GLU A 196 -15.94 10.40 -1.22
N MET A 197 -14.85 9.83 -1.75
CA MET A 197 -14.84 9.18 -3.06
C MET A 197 -13.62 8.30 -3.28
N LEU A 198 -13.76 7.34 -4.21
CA LEU A 198 -12.65 6.65 -4.86
C LEU A 198 -12.69 6.95 -6.35
N ASN A 199 -11.59 7.45 -6.92
CA ASN A 199 -11.45 7.68 -8.36
C ASN A 199 -10.12 7.13 -8.87
N VAL A 200 -10.16 6.05 -9.64
CA VAL A 200 -8.98 5.39 -10.18
C VAL A 200 -9.04 5.27 -11.69
N THR A 201 -7.91 5.56 -12.35
CA THR A 201 -7.82 5.57 -13.81
C THR A 201 -6.58 4.82 -14.28
N THR A 202 -6.69 4.11 -15.39
CA THR A 202 -5.52 3.60 -16.12
C THR A 202 -5.66 3.89 -17.62
N THR A 203 -4.54 4.08 -18.31
CA THR A 203 -4.58 4.20 -19.76
C THR A 203 -4.43 2.83 -20.43
N ASN A 204 -3.41 2.07 -20.05
CA ASN A 204 -3.11 0.76 -20.63
C ASN A 204 -3.07 -0.28 -19.52
N GLY A 205 -4.24 -0.85 -19.21
CA GLY A 205 -4.40 -1.87 -18.19
C GLY A 205 -5.86 -2.08 -17.81
N GLY A 206 -6.15 -3.12 -17.08
CA GLY A 206 -7.47 -3.36 -16.51
C GLY A 206 -7.64 -2.73 -15.14
N VAL A 207 -8.89 -2.48 -14.75
CA VAL A 207 -9.26 -2.14 -13.37
C VAL A 207 -10.07 -3.28 -12.78
N ASN A 208 -9.65 -3.79 -11.63
CA ASN A 208 -10.41 -4.77 -10.87
C ASN A 208 -10.81 -4.20 -9.51
N LEU A 209 -12.11 -4.10 -9.28
CA LEU A 209 -12.70 -3.72 -8.00
C LEU A 209 -13.24 -4.97 -7.31
N VAL A 210 -12.63 -5.36 -6.20
CA VAL A 210 -13.07 -6.48 -5.38
C VAL A 210 -13.85 -5.95 -4.19
N MET A 211 -15.11 -6.36 -4.05
CA MET A 211 -16.05 -5.85 -3.05
C MET A 211 -16.76 -6.99 -2.32
N PRO A 212 -17.13 -6.82 -1.04
CA PRO A 212 -18.05 -7.73 -0.35
C PRO A 212 -19.41 -7.86 -1.08
N ASP A 213 -20.07 -9.00 -0.91
CA ASP A 213 -21.37 -9.29 -1.56
C ASP A 213 -22.46 -8.25 -1.31
N ASN A 214 -22.50 -7.69 -0.11
CA ASN A 214 -23.49 -6.72 0.36
C ASN A 214 -22.99 -5.27 0.29
N TYR A 215 -22.02 -4.99 -0.59
CA TYR A 215 -21.43 -3.65 -0.71
C TYR A 215 -22.44 -2.65 -1.29
N SER A 216 -22.45 -1.44 -0.75
CA SER A 216 -23.28 -0.33 -1.19
C SER A 216 -22.43 0.86 -1.63
N ALA A 217 -22.62 1.32 -2.87
CA ALA A 217 -21.91 2.49 -3.42
C ALA A 217 -22.62 2.95 -4.71
N HIS A 218 -22.38 4.19 -5.13
CA HIS A 218 -22.62 4.62 -6.49
C HIS A 218 -21.42 4.23 -7.36
N ILE A 219 -21.62 3.33 -8.32
CA ILE A 219 -20.56 2.79 -9.17
C ILE A 219 -20.57 3.48 -10.54
N GLU A 220 -19.46 4.10 -10.89
CA GLU A 220 -19.22 4.66 -12.22
C GLU A 220 -18.02 3.96 -12.86
N THR A 221 -18.25 3.30 -13.98
CA THR A 221 -17.16 2.64 -14.72
C THR A 221 -17.22 2.97 -16.20
N SER A 222 -16.05 3.11 -16.83
CA SER A 222 -15.98 3.24 -18.27
C SER A 222 -14.72 2.63 -18.87
N THR A 223 -14.83 2.17 -20.13
CA THR A 223 -13.71 1.75 -20.95
C THR A 223 -13.91 2.17 -22.40
N VAL A 224 -12.83 2.58 -23.06
CA VAL A 224 -12.88 2.87 -24.51
C VAL A 224 -12.66 1.60 -25.32
N ASN A 225 -11.53 0.92 -25.06
CA ASN A 225 -11.11 -0.29 -25.77
C ASN A 225 -11.05 -1.49 -24.83
N GLY A 226 -12.24 -1.98 -24.44
CA GLY A 226 -12.36 -3.11 -23.52
C GLY A 226 -13.79 -3.50 -23.26
N ASN A 227 -13.99 -4.25 -22.20
CA ASN A 227 -15.31 -4.68 -21.73
C ASN A 227 -15.46 -4.33 -20.24
N VAL A 228 -16.70 -4.06 -19.85
CA VAL A 228 -17.07 -4.06 -18.42
C VAL A 228 -17.67 -5.42 -18.10
N ALA A 229 -17.23 -6.02 -17.00
CA ALA A 229 -17.75 -7.25 -16.44
C ALA A 229 -18.12 -7.06 -14.96
N SER A 230 -19.10 -7.80 -14.47
CA SER A 230 -19.55 -7.71 -13.09
C SER A 230 -20.08 -9.05 -12.60
N ASP A 231 -19.63 -9.44 -11.40
CA ASP A 231 -20.19 -10.57 -10.64
C ASP A 231 -21.46 -10.16 -9.87
N PHE A 232 -21.72 -8.85 -9.78
CA PHE A 232 -22.93 -8.32 -9.16
C PHE A 232 -24.06 -8.17 -10.18
N PRO A 233 -25.31 -8.39 -9.75
CA PRO A 233 -26.47 -8.09 -10.59
C PRO A 233 -26.62 -6.58 -10.73
N LEU A 234 -26.28 -6.05 -11.90
CA LEU A 234 -26.45 -4.63 -12.22
C LEU A 234 -27.77 -4.40 -12.98
N ASN A 235 -28.55 -3.43 -12.51
CA ASN A 235 -29.77 -3.03 -13.19
C ASN A 235 -29.46 -2.05 -14.34
N VAL A 236 -28.83 -2.57 -15.39
CA VAL A 236 -28.47 -1.80 -16.58
C VAL A 236 -28.93 -2.52 -17.84
N GLN A 237 -29.33 -1.77 -18.87
CA GLN A 237 -29.68 -2.33 -20.15
C GLN A 237 -28.45 -2.91 -20.85
N LYS A 238 -28.48 -4.20 -21.13
CA LYS A 238 -27.42 -4.86 -21.89
C LYS A 238 -27.47 -4.50 -23.35
N THR A 239 -26.34 -4.56 -24.03
CA THR A 239 -26.25 -4.40 -25.49
C THR A 239 -26.95 -5.56 -26.21
N ASP A 240 -27.21 -5.42 -27.52
CA ASP A 240 -27.82 -6.46 -28.36
C ASP A 240 -27.08 -7.81 -28.34
N ARG A 241 -25.80 -7.79 -27.95
CA ARG A 241 -24.97 -9.00 -27.80
C ARG A 241 -24.96 -9.54 -26.36
N GLY A 242 -25.83 -9.04 -25.48
CA GLY A 242 -25.95 -9.47 -24.11
C GLY A 242 -24.80 -9.01 -23.17
N ARG A 243 -23.93 -8.10 -23.63
CA ARG A 243 -22.81 -7.56 -22.85
C ARG A 243 -23.24 -6.33 -22.06
N LEU A 244 -22.56 -6.06 -20.97
CA LEU A 244 -22.70 -4.79 -20.27
C LEU A 244 -22.24 -3.63 -21.17
N PRO A 245 -22.84 -2.43 -21.05
CA PRO A 245 -22.35 -1.24 -21.74
C PRO A 245 -20.93 -0.90 -21.32
N LYS A 246 -20.23 -0.18 -22.18
CA LYS A 246 -18.83 0.28 -21.88
C LYS A 246 -18.78 1.36 -20.84
N GLU A 247 -19.88 2.04 -20.59
CA GLU A 247 -20.07 3.05 -19.56
C GLU A 247 -21.25 2.66 -18.70
N ILE A 248 -21.05 2.65 -17.39
CA ILE A 248 -22.05 2.28 -16.40
C ILE A 248 -22.03 3.34 -15.30
N SER A 249 -23.23 3.79 -14.91
CA SER A 249 -23.47 4.61 -13.73
C SER A 249 -24.70 4.01 -13.03
N VAL A 250 -24.50 3.39 -11.87
CA VAL A 250 -25.54 2.63 -11.19
C VAL A 250 -25.30 2.55 -9.69
N ASP A 251 -26.38 2.53 -8.93
CA ASP A 251 -26.33 2.24 -7.51
C ASP A 251 -26.24 0.73 -7.27
N LEU A 252 -25.24 0.32 -6.49
CA LEU A 252 -25.09 -1.01 -5.93
C LEU A 252 -25.60 -0.99 -4.47
N GLY A 253 -26.42 -1.98 -4.10
CA GLY A 253 -27.05 -2.01 -2.78
C GLY A 253 -27.94 -0.79 -2.55
N SER A 254 -27.73 -0.06 -1.49
CA SER A 254 -28.45 1.18 -1.17
C SER A 254 -27.83 2.45 -1.78
N GLY A 255 -26.88 2.32 -2.69
CA GLY A 255 -26.08 3.45 -3.18
C GLY A 255 -25.09 3.98 -2.15
N GLY A 256 -24.61 5.20 -2.36
CA GLY A 256 -23.66 5.84 -1.43
C GLY A 256 -22.60 6.68 -2.14
N PRO A 257 -21.43 6.87 -1.50
CA PRO A 257 -20.33 7.61 -2.10
C PRO A 257 -19.89 6.99 -3.45
N THR A 258 -19.39 7.85 -4.34
CA THR A 258 -19.01 7.44 -5.69
C THR A 258 -17.70 6.67 -5.71
N ILE A 259 -17.73 5.51 -6.37
CA ILE A 259 -16.56 4.73 -6.76
C ILE A 259 -16.45 4.78 -8.27
N ARG A 260 -15.45 5.50 -8.77
CA ARG A 260 -15.17 5.65 -10.19
C ARG A 260 -13.95 4.84 -10.60
N ALA A 261 -14.10 4.00 -11.62
CA ALA A 261 -13.04 3.16 -12.16
C ALA A 261 -13.03 3.22 -13.68
N THR A 262 -12.00 3.80 -14.27
CA THR A 262 -11.96 4.04 -15.73
C THR A 262 -10.67 3.50 -16.36
N THR A 263 -10.78 3.06 -17.61
CA THR A 263 -9.63 2.66 -18.41
C THR A 263 -9.80 3.08 -19.87
N THR A 264 -8.70 3.34 -20.58
CA THR A 264 -8.76 3.53 -22.03
C THR A 264 -8.61 2.20 -22.76
N ASN A 265 -7.55 1.44 -22.46
CA ASN A 265 -7.21 0.18 -23.11
C ASN A 265 -7.15 -0.95 -22.09
N GLY A 266 -8.29 -1.58 -21.85
CA GLY A 266 -8.42 -2.67 -20.88
C GLY A 266 -9.87 -2.87 -20.45
N GLY A 267 -10.10 -3.87 -19.61
CA GLY A 267 -11.41 -4.14 -19.02
C GLY A 267 -11.58 -3.53 -17.64
N VAL A 268 -12.82 -3.29 -17.23
CA VAL A 268 -13.19 -3.05 -15.84
C VAL A 268 -13.95 -4.26 -15.32
N HIS A 269 -13.53 -4.81 -14.20
CA HIS A 269 -14.21 -5.94 -13.57
C HIS A 269 -14.63 -5.59 -12.15
N LEU A 270 -15.91 -5.76 -11.86
CA LEU A 270 -16.48 -5.66 -10.52
C LEU A 270 -16.58 -7.08 -9.96
N SER A 271 -15.65 -7.48 -9.10
CA SER A 271 -15.53 -8.84 -8.58
C SER A 271 -16.06 -8.93 -7.15
N LYS A 272 -16.66 -10.07 -6.81
CA LYS A 272 -16.98 -10.38 -5.43
C LYS A 272 -15.74 -10.85 -4.66
N ALA A 273 -15.59 -10.37 -3.42
CA ALA A 273 -14.59 -10.91 -2.53
C ALA A 273 -14.91 -12.39 -2.24
N SER A 274 -13.90 -13.26 -2.34
CA SER A 274 -14.06 -14.66 -1.94
C SER A 274 -14.43 -14.72 -0.45
N ALA A 275 -15.43 -15.51 -0.09
CA ALA A 275 -15.72 -15.79 1.31
C ALA A 275 -14.46 -16.44 1.94
N MET A 276 -13.94 -15.82 3.00
CA MET A 276 -12.88 -16.41 3.82
C MET A 276 -13.44 -17.47 4.75
#